data_38ce40251b00c0bd482c7618b1ef1541
#
_entry.id   38ce40251b00c0bd482c7618b1ef1541
#
_cell.length_a   1.000
_cell.length_b   1.000
_cell.length_c   1.000
_cell.angle_alpha   90.00
_cell.angle_beta   90.00
_cell.angle_gamma   90.00
#
_symmetry.space_group_name_H-M   'P 1'
#
loop_
_entity.id
_entity.type
_entity.pdbx_description
1 polymer ?
#
loop_
_entity_poly.entity_id
_entity_poly.type
_entity_poly.pdbx_seq_one_letter_code
_entity_poly.pdbx_strand_id
1 'polypeptide(L)'
;MAIDAGILEVLKGWKQRTHFASEDDWIFASRVQLGRLPVSYPWVWLAFQKAAAKSGIGKLGTHSLRHSYRSWLDAVGTAIAVQQKLMRHSDIRTTMNIYGDVVTDEMERAHSKVVALALNRGSAPN
;
A
#
# COMPACT_ATOMS: atom_id res chain seq x y z
N MET A 1 8.35 -6.81 -8.73
CA MET A 1 7.01 -6.21 -8.77
C MET A 1 7.19 -4.76 -9.18
N ALA A 2 6.60 -4.35 -10.30
CA ALA A 2 6.65 -2.96 -10.74
C ALA A 2 5.82 -2.08 -9.80
N ILE A 3 6.27 -0.85 -9.55
CA ILE A 3 5.52 0.14 -8.79
C ILE A 3 4.60 0.87 -9.77
N ASP A 4 3.32 0.96 -9.44
CA ASP A 4 2.35 1.73 -10.21
C ASP A 4 2.76 3.21 -10.32
N ALA A 5 2.49 3.83 -11.49
CA ALA A 5 2.89 5.20 -11.77
C ALA A 5 2.30 6.22 -10.76
N GLY A 6 1.05 6.02 -10.31
CA GLY A 6 0.42 6.86 -9.31
C GLY A 6 1.11 6.78 -7.95
N ILE A 7 1.49 5.57 -7.53
CA ILE A 7 2.28 5.37 -6.29
C ILE A 7 3.67 5.98 -6.43
N LEU A 8 4.30 5.85 -7.60
CA LEU A 8 5.62 6.43 -7.85
C LEU A 8 5.59 7.97 -7.70
N GLU A 9 4.57 8.65 -8.20
CA GLU A 9 4.41 10.09 -8.03
C GLU A 9 4.23 10.50 -6.55
N VAL A 10 3.46 9.73 -5.78
CA VAL A 10 3.32 9.95 -4.33
C VAL A 10 4.68 9.80 -3.63
N LEU A 11 5.46 8.77 -3.99
CA LEU A 11 6.80 8.55 -3.42
C LEU A 11 7.80 9.64 -3.83
N LYS A 12 7.75 10.13 -5.07
CA LYS A 12 8.56 11.29 -5.51
C LYS A 12 8.22 12.54 -4.69
N GLY A 13 6.95 12.83 -4.48
CA GLY A 13 6.52 13.93 -3.62
C GLY A 13 6.94 13.75 -2.16
N TRP A 14 7.01 12.52 -1.67
CA TRP A 14 7.58 12.22 -0.36
C TRP A 14 9.08 12.48 -0.31
N LYS A 15 9.84 12.02 -1.32
CA LYS A 15 11.29 12.24 -1.44
C LYS A 15 11.66 13.72 -1.38
N GLN A 16 10.84 14.61 -1.94
CA GLN A 16 11.06 16.06 -1.89
C GLN A 16 10.82 16.68 -0.50
N ARG A 17 10.06 16.01 0.39
CA ARG A 17 9.68 16.52 1.71
C ARG A 17 10.45 15.88 2.87
N THR A 18 11.04 14.71 2.65
CA THR A 18 11.85 14.04 3.68
C THR A 18 13.22 14.69 3.81
N HIS A 19 13.79 14.65 5.02
CA HIS A 19 15.18 15.03 5.25
C HIS A 19 16.18 13.95 4.82
N PHE A 20 15.70 12.73 4.56
CA PHE A 20 16.47 11.55 4.19
C PHE A 20 16.10 11.20 2.75
N ALA A 21 16.82 11.81 1.78
CA ALA A 21 16.49 11.74 0.37
C ALA A 21 17.64 11.20 -0.50
N SER A 22 18.73 10.75 0.11
CA SER A 22 19.85 10.14 -0.58
C SER A 22 19.47 8.78 -1.17
N GLU A 23 20.27 8.25 -2.09
CA GLU A 23 19.97 6.98 -2.76
C GLU A 23 20.00 5.79 -1.81
N ASP A 24 20.87 5.86 -0.78
CA ASP A 24 21.03 4.80 0.23
C ASP A 24 20.09 4.98 1.45
N ASP A 25 19.30 6.05 1.49
CA ASP A 25 18.39 6.28 2.60
C ASP A 25 17.15 5.38 2.51
N TRP A 26 16.60 5.04 3.67
CA TRP A 26 15.31 4.38 3.76
C TRP A 26 14.19 5.30 3.24
N ILE A 27 13.29 4.77 2.43
CA ILE A 27 12.11 5.52 1.95
C ILE A 27 11.33 6.14 3.12
N PHE A 28 11.18 5.36 4.19
CA PHE A 28 10.58 5.83 5.44
C PHE A 28 11.59 5.72 6.57
N ALA A 29 12.55 6.64 6.57
CA ALA A 29 13.62 6.70 7.54
C ALA A 29 13.12 7.14 8.93
N SER A 30 13.69 6.60 9.98
CA SER A 30 13.41 7.00 11.37
C SER A 30 14.13 8.31 11.69
N ARG A 31 13.39 9.36 12.02
CA ARG A 31 13.95 10.63 12.48
C ARG A 31 14.66 10.51 13.83
N VAL A 32 14.14 9.65 14.71
CA VAL A 32 14.73 9.38 16.04
C VAL A 32 16.09 8.72 15.91
N GLN A 33 16.25 7.85 14.89
CA GLN A 33 17.51 7.17 14.62
C GLN A 33 18.37 7.89 13.55
N LEU A 34 18.08 9.16 13.30
CA LEU A 34 18.81 10.00 12.34
C LEU A 34 18.98 9.34 10.94
N GLY A 35 17.95 8.66 10.48
CA GLY A 35 17.93 7.99 9.17
C GLY A 35 18.62 6.62 9.13
N ARG A 36 19.31 6.19 10.17
CA ARG A 36 20.07 4.92 10.19
C ARG A 36 19.19 3.67 10.07
N LEU A 37 17.95 3.75 10.52
CA LEU A 37 16.98 2.67 10.52
C LEU A 37 15.66 3.14 9.90
N PRO A 38 14.85 2.23 9.38
CA PRO A 38 13.49 2.56 8.95
C PRO A 38 12.63 2.95 10.16
N VAL A 39 11.53 3.65 9.89
CA VAL A 39 10.53 3.96 10.91
C VAL A 39 9.99 2.67 11.56
N SER A 40 9.88 2.65 12.87
CA SER A 40 9.40 1.47 13.61
C SER A 40 7.87 1.31 13.50
N TYR A 41 7.41 0.06 13.49
CA TYR A 41 5.98 -0.24 13.46
C TYR A 41 5.17 0.42 14.60
N PRO A 42 5.63 0.41 15.87
CA PRO A 42 4.90 1.06 16.96
C PRO A 42 4.69 2.57 16.71
N TRP A 43 5.66 3.23 16.12
CA TRP A 43 5.54 4.64 15.77
C TRP A 43 4.52 4.89 14.66
N VAL A 44 4.56 4.08 13.60
CA VAL A 44 3.56 4.12 12.51
C VAL A 44 2.17 3.86 13.05
N TRP A 45 2.02 2.84 13.90
CA TRP A 45 0.74 2.50 14.52
C TRP A 45 0.18 3.66 15.35
N LEU A 46 1.01 4.29 16.19
CA LEU A 46 0.60 5.42 17.00
C LEU A 46 0.18 6.63 16.15
N ALA A 47 0.94 6.95 15.10
CA ALA A 47 0.61 8.03 14.17
C ALA A 47 -0.71 7.75 13.46
N PHE A 48 -0.94 6.50 13.03
CA PHE A 48 -2.18 6.07 12.39
C PHE A 48 -3.38 6.20 13.35
N GLN A 49 -3.24 5.76 14.62
CA GLN A 49 -4.31 5.91 15.62
C GLN A 49 -4.66 7.38 15.87
N LYS A 50 -3.67 8.25 15.99
CA LYS A 50 -3.90 9.70 16.16
C LYS A 50 -4.62 10.30 14.95
N ALA A 51 -4.23 9.92 13.74
CA ALA A 51 -4.88 10.39 12.52
C ALA A 51 -6.33 9.90 12.43
N ALA A 52 -6.59 8.63 12.73
CA ALA A 52 -7.92 8.04 12.73
C ALA A 52 -8.84 8.71 13.76
N ALA A 53 -8.34 8.96 14.96
CA ALA A 53 -9.09 9.67 16.00
C ALA A 53 -9.42 11.12 15.59
N LYS A 54 -8.45 11.84 15.00
CA LYS A 54 -8.62 13.22 14.54
C LYS A 54 -9.62 13.33 13.38
N SER A 55 -9.69 12.33 12.51
CA SER A 55 -10.63 12.31 11.38
C SER A 55 -12.05 11.84 11.76
N GLY A 56 -12.29 11.48 13.02
CA GLY A 56 -13.60 11.00 13.48
C GLY A 56 -13.95 9.57 13.04
N ILE A 57 -13.02 8.85 12.40
CA ILE A 57 -13.25 7.47 11.93
C ILE A 57 -13.27 6.47 13.11
N GLY A 58 -12.73 6.87 14.26
CA GLY A 58 -12.65 6.02 15.44
C GLY A 58 -11.38 5.17 15.49
N LYS A 59 -11.42 4.08 16.26
CA LYS A 59 -10.27 3.19 16.43
C LYS A 59 -10.14 2.26 15.23
N LEU A 60 -9.10 2.41 14.45
CA LEU A 60 -8.76 1.53 13.34
C LEU A 60 -7.39 0.91 13.54
N GLY A 61 -7.26 -0.39 13.30
CA GLY A 61 -5.95 -1.04 13.19
C GLY A 61 -5.36 -0.87 11.79
N THR A 62 -4.05 -0.94 11.67
CA THR A 62 -3.37 -0.95 10.36
C THR A 62 -3.84 -2.09 9.47
N HIS A 63 -4.33 -3.19 10.07
CA HIS A 63 -4.92 -4.32 9.35
C HIS A 63 -6.20 -3.93 8.60
N SER A 64 -6.91 -2.89 9.05
CA SER A 64 -8.07 -2.33 8.34
C SER A 64 -7.71 -1.81 6.93
N LEU A 65 -6.51 -1.30 6.74
CA LEU A 65 -6.02 -0.90 5.41
C LEU A 65 -5.96 -2.10 4.45
N ARG A 66 -5.55 -3.26 4.98
CA ARG A 66 -5.52 -4.50 4.21
C ARG A 66 -6.94 -4.97 3.84
N HIS A 67 -7.89 -4.84 4.74
CA HIS A 67 -9.30 -5.13 4.44
C HIS A 67 -9.88 -4.17 3.40
N SER A 68 -9.58 -2.88 3.51
CA SER A 68 -9.98 -1.88 2.50
C SER A 68 -9.41 -2.20 1.13
N TYR A 69 -8.11 -2.56 1.06
CA TYR A 69 -7.47 -2.94 -0.19
C TYR A 69 -8.15 -4.16 -0.83
N ARG A 70 -8.50 -5.18 -0.03
CA ARG A 70 -9.27 -6.33 -0.52
C ARG A 70 -10.64 -5.92 -1.06
N SER A 71 -11.38 -5.09 -0.32
CA SER A 71 -12.69 -4.60 -0.77
C SER A 71 -12.60 -3.82 -2.08
N TRP A 72 -11.52 -3.08 -2.28
CA TRP A 72 -11.27 -2.36 -3.54
C TRP A 72 -10.93 -3.30 -4.69
N LEU A 73 -10.17 -4.37 -4.43
CA LEU A 73 -9.91 -5.42 -5.42
C LEU A 73 -11.21 -6.11 -5.85
N ASP A 74 -12.12 -6.40 -4.91
CA ASP A 74 -13.45 -6.93 -5.19
C ASP A 74 -14.26 -5.93 -6.04
N ALA A 75 -14.26 -4.66 -5.66
CA ALA A 75 -15.02 -3.61 -6.36
C ALA A 75 -14.56 -3.37 -7.80
N VAL A 76 -13.29 -3.63 -8.12
CA VAL A 76 -12.76 -3.53 -9.49
C VAL A 76 -12.82 -4.86 -10.26
N GLY A 77 -13.47 -5.87 -9.68
CA GLY A 77 -13.70 -7.17 -10.34
C GLY A 77 -12.45 -8.04 -10.45
N THR A 78 -11.51 -7.93 -9.51
CA THR A 78 -10.29 -8.73 -9.53
C THR A 78 -10.57 -10.19 -9.18
N ALA A 79 -10.08 -11.12 -10.01
CA ALA A 79 -10.22 -12.56 -9.74
C ALA A 79 -9.61 -12.95 -8.38
N ILE A 80 -10.25 -13.88 -7.66
CA ILE A 80 -9.86 -14.29 -6.31
C ILE A 80 -8.40 -14.78 -6.26
N ALA A 81 -7.94 -15.53 -7.27
CA ALA A 81 -6.56 -16.02 -7.33
C ALA A 81 -5.54 -14.87 -7.42
N VAL A 82 -5.89 -13.79 -8.14
CA VAL A 82 -5.07 -12.58 -8.24
C VAL A 82 -5.07 -11.81 -6.91
N GLN A 83 -6.23 -11.68 -6.26
CA GLN A 83 -6.34 -11.07 -4.94
C GLN A 83 -5.47 -11.79 -3.91
N GLN A 84 -5.51 -13.11 -3.88
CA GLN A 84 -4.72 -13.92 -2.97
C GLN A 84 -3.21 -13.68 -3.14
N LYS A 85 -2.73 -13.59 -4.39
CA LYS A 85 -1.33 -13.27 -4.69
C LYS A 85 -0.95 -11.86 -4.25
N LEU A 86 -1.77 -10.86 -4.58
CA LEU A 86 -1.54 -9.46 -4.19
C LEU A 86 -1.54 -9.29 -2.66
N MET A 87 -2.41 -10.01 -1.98
CA MET A 87 -2.50 -10.00 -0.52
C MET A 87 -1.38 -10.79 0.17
N ARG A 88 -0.52 -11.49 -0.58
CA ARG A 88 0.57 -12.33 -0.05
C ARG A 88 0.08 -13.30 1.03
N HIS A 89 -1.07 -13.96 0.80
CA HIS A 89 -1.55 -14.97 1.71
C HIS A 89 -0.66 -16.21 1.56
N SER A 90 0.06 -16.57 2.62
CA SER A 90 1.07 -17.62 2.67
C SER A 90 0.53 -19.04 2.48
N ASP A 91 -0.78 -19.22 2.37
CA ASP A 91 -1.43 -20.53 2.46
C ASP A 91 -1.91 -21.08 1.11
N ILE A 92 -1.21 -20.76 0.02
CA ILE A 92 -1.56 -21.32 -1.29
C ILE A 92 -0.44 -22.22 -1.81
N ARG A 93 -0.18 -23.31 -1.10
CA ARG A 93 0.78 -24.31 -1.60
C ARG A 93 0.23 -25.25 -2.67
N THR A 94 -1.07 -25.27 -2.95
CA THR A 94 -1.66 -26.38 -3.71
C THR A 94 -2.16 -26.05 -5.12
N THR A 95 -2.19 -24.78 -5.56
CA THR A 95 -2.80 -24.44 -6.86
C THR A 95 -1.88 -23.62 -7.79
N MET A 96 -0.63 -23.39 -7.42
CA MET A 96 0.21 -22.33 -8.00
C MET A 96 1.07 -22.71 -9.21
N ASN A 97 1.06 -23.95 -9.66
CA ASN A 97 1.93 -24.38 -10.78
C ASN A 97 1.34 -24.14 -12.19
N ILE A 98 0.15 -23.55 -12.32
CA ILE A 98 -0.56 -23.47 -13.61
C ILE A 98 -0.60 -22.05 -14.21
N TYR A 99 -0.29 -20.99 -13.45
CA TYR A 99 -0.46 -19.60 -13.90
C TYR A 99 0.81 -18.72 -13.73
N GLY A 100 1.96 -19.16 -14.26
CA GLY A 100 3.23 -18.45 -14.05
C GLY A 100 3.27 -17.01 -14.56
N ASP A 101 3.01 -16.78 -15.84
CA ASP A 101 3.26 -15.48 -16.49
C ASP A 101 2.01 -14.61 -16.68
N VAL A 102 0.85 -15.21 -16.93
CA VAL A 102 -0.43 -14.49 -17.15
C VAL A 102 -0.90 -13.73 -15.91
N VAL A 103 -0.53 -14.21 -14.73
CA VAL A 103 -0.94 -13.62 -13.45
C VAL A 103 -0.22 -12.30 -13.14
N THR A 104 0.92 -12.05 -13.73
CA THR A 104 1.70 -10.82 -13.48
C THR A 104 1.00 -9.60 -14.08
N ASP A 105 0.57 -9.68 -15.34
CA ASP A 105 -0.14 -8.60 -16.02
C ASP A 105 -1.49 -8.30 -15.38
N GLU A 106 -2.24 -9.34 -14.98
CA GLU A 106 -3.50 -9.16 -14.27
C GLU A 106 -3.31 -8.52 -12.90
N MET A 107 -2.23 -8.87 -12.18
CA MET A 107 -1.89 -8.25 -10.90
C MET A 107 -1.55 -6.77 -11.07
N GLU A 108 -0.78 -6.40 -12.07
CA GLU A 108 -0.45 -5.00 -12.35
C GLU A 108 -1.69 -4.20 -12.72
N ARG A 109 -2.54 -4.72 -13.62
CA ARG A 109 -3.81 -4.08 -14.00
C ARG A 109 -4.75 -3.91 -12.81
N ALA A 110 -4.90 -4.93 -11.98
CA ALA A 110 -5.75 -4.86 -10.80
C ALA A 110 -5.21 -3.85 -9.79
N HIS A 111 -3.90 -3.84 -9.56
CA HIS A 111 -3.26 -2.89 -8.66
C HIS A 111 -3.44 -1.44 -9.16
N SER A 112 -3.19 -1.17 -10.44
CA SER A 112 -3.38 0.15 -11.04
C SER A 112 -4.83 0.65 -10.93
N LYS A 113 -5.82 -0.22 -11.13
CA LYS A 113 -7.24 0.13 -10.91
C LYS A 113 -7.53 0.52 -9.46
N VAL A 114 -6.98 -0.21 -8.49
CA VAL A 114 -7.14 0.11 -7.07
C VAL A 114 -6.46 1.44 -6.71
N VAL A 115 -5.25 1.68 -7.23
CA VAL A 115 -4.53 2.95 -7.03
C VAL A 115 -5.35 4.12 -7.59
N ALA A 116 -5.85 4.00 -8.82
CA ALA A 116 -6.72 5.01 -9.43
C ALA A 116 -7.97 5.27 -8.59
N LEU A 117 -8.63 4.23 -8.08
CA LEU A 117 -9.79 4.35 -7.20
C LEU A 117 -9.45 5.07 -5.89
N ALA A 118 -8.32 4.75 -5.28
CA ALA A 118 -7.89 5.34 -4.02
C ALA A 118 -7.49 6.82 -4.19
N LEU A 119 -6.74 7.15 -5.23
CA LEU A 119 -6.29 8.52 -5.50
C LEU A 119 -7.43 9.43 -5.96
N ASN A 120 -8.34 8.94 -6.80
CA ASN A 120 -9.49 9.74 -7.27
C ASN A 120 -10.50 10.04 -6.15
N ARG A 121 -10.66 9.17 -5.16
CA ARG A 121 -11.50 9.45 -3.98
C ARG A 121 -10.92 10.51 -3.07
N GLY A 122 -9.60 10.73 -3.11
CA GLY A 122 -8.94 11.82 -2.38
C GLY A 122 -9.15 13.21 -3.00
N SER A 123 -9.64 13.27 -4.23
CA SER A 123 -9.90 14.52 -4.98
C SER A 123 -11.39 14.84 -5.13
N ALA A 124 -12.28 14.24 -4.32
CA ALA A 124 -13.68 14.63 -4.30
C ALA A 124 -13.79 16.12 -3.88
N PRO A 125 -14.48 16.96 -4.67
CA PRO A 125 -14.65 18.37 -4.33
C PRO A 125 -15.46 18.50 -3.04
N ASN A 126 -15.02 19.43 -2.20
CA ASN A 126 -15.81 19.91 -1.07
C ASN A 126 -17.17 20.45 -1.55
#